data_7e9123aea971ce9c6462f8e6ea2db674
#
_entry.id   7e9123aea971ce9c6462f8e6ea2db674
#
_cell.length_a   1.000
_cell.length_b   1.000
_cell.length_c   1.000
_cell.angle_alpha   90.00
_cell.angle_beta   90.00
_cell.angle_gamma   90.00
#
_symmetry.space_group_name_H-M   'P 1'
#
loop_
_entity.id
_entity.type
_entity.pdbx_description
1 polymer ?
#
loop_
_entity_poly.entity_id
_entity_poly.type
_entity_poly.pdbx_seq_one_letter_code
_entity_poly.pdbx_strand_id
1 'polypeptide(L)'
;MSLILKSSFPENHIDCIWCLRFHPSKNIFASSGSDARIIIWEYNKENSDYTKISTLEKIHRSTIRSLDWDNTGQYLSAASFDNNISIYKMTTLNNANTFSFVENLETNDSEIKSVSWSINGNLIACCSRKGNIWIWEKDLDDFGKEDFTCKSTFEAHKGDIKSVKFCPKDDTLFSCGFDEKIKIWDFDYTKDDFVLINTINEHNGTIWHIEFNKNGNIFFTCSDDKSLIMWGIGNKNEENNCEGNNEYINDYNNILKLVKIENLHLRPIYSCALSFNEKYIFTCSNDGNIGIIKIIINNENDKHHEDNKKTYEMKLIKMIKNVHDQYSVNCICINKNSNKNELISGGDDCNIKIWKFEENE
;
A
#
# COMPACT_ATOMS: atom_id res chain seq x y z
N MET A 1 16.49 13.35 14.74
CA MET A 1 15.24 12.65 14.31
C MET A 1 14.68 11.78 15.40
N SER A 2 13.39 11.91 15.68
CA SER A 2 12.69 11.11 16.68
C SER A 2 11.32 10.66 16.17
N LEU A 3 10.91 9.49 16.58
CA LEU A 3 9.55 9.00 16.49
C LEU A 3 9.04 8.92 17.92
N ILE A 4 8.05 9.76 18.24
CA ILE A 4 7.51 9.93 19.58
C ILE A 4 6.12 9.33 19.61
N LEU A 5 5.86 8.41 20.55
CA LEU A 5 4.53 7.87 20.77
C LEU A 5 3.59 8.98 21.22
N LYS A 6 2.52 9.19 20.47
CA LYS A 6 1.48 10.19 20.78
C LYS A 6 0.30 9.55 21.51
N SER A 7 -0.19 8.44 20.98
CA SER A 7 -1.37 7.75 21.48
C SER A 7 -1.31 6.24 21.22
N SER A 8 -2.06 5.51 22.03
CA SER A 8 -2.23 4.06 21.90
C SER A 8 -3.69 3.72 22.13
N PHE A 9 -4.24 2.82 21.31
CA PHE A 9 -5.66 2.42 21.34
C PHE A 9 -5.79 0.92 21.58
N PRO A 10 -5.55 0.46 22.83
CA PRO A 10 -5.75 -0.93 23.20
C PRO A 10 -7.24 -1.29 23.18
N GLU A 11 -7.53 -2.60 23.12
CA GLU A 11 -8.86 -3.18 23.29
C GLU A 11 -9.93 -2.82 22.25
N ASN A 12 -9.55 -2.19 21.15
CA ASN A 12 -10.48 -1.91 20.04
C ASN A 12 -10.56 -3.08 19.07
N HIS A 13 -9.42 -3.68 18.74
CA HIS A 13 -9.32 -4.99 18.12
C HIS A 13 -9.07 -6.05 19.19
N ILE A 14 -9.65 -7.24 19.02
CA ILE A 14 -9.50 -8.36 19.97
C ILE A 14 -8.52 -9.42 19.48
N ASP A 15 -7.87 -9.18 18.32
CA ASP A 15 -6.88 -10.03 17.72
C ASP A 15 -5.93 -9.17 16.86
N CYS A 16 -4.90 -9.79 16.27
CA CYS A 16 -3.82 -9.15 15.49
C CYS A 16 -4.34 -8.15 14.46
N ILE A 17 -3.71 -6.98 14.39
CA ILE A 17 -4.00 -5.96 13.39
C ILE A 17 -3.11 -6.20 12.18
N TRP A 18 -3.72 -6.30 10.99
CA TRP A 18 -3.03 -6.59 9.75
C TRP A 18 -2.95 -5.42 8.79
N CYS A 19 -3.90 -4.51 8.83
CA CYS A 19 -3.92 -3.39 7.90
C CYS A 19 -4.41 -2.09 8.53
N LEU A 20 -3.75 -1.02 8.15
CA LEU A 20 -4.06 0.36 8.48
C LEU A 20 -4.01 1.18 7.19
N ARG A 21 -5.05 1.98 6.90
CA ARG A 21 -5.09 2.83 5.69
C ARG A 21 -5.71 4.17 6.00
N PHE A 22 -4.95 5.24 5.73
CA PHE A 22 -5.50 6.60 5.77
C PHE A 22 -6.40 6.84 4.55
N HIS A 23 -7.48 7.57 4.79
CA HIS A 23 -8.31 8.14 3.74
C HIS A 23 -7.47 9.12 2.88
N PRO A 24 -7.64 9.16 1.55
CA PRO A 24 -6.76 9.93 0.66
C PRO A 24 -6.79 11.45 0.89
N SER A 25 -7.88 12.02 1.41
CA SER A 25 -8.03 13.48 1.57
C SER A 25 -8.53 13.95 2.94
N LYS A 26 -8.98 13.05 3.84
CA LYS A 26 -9.48 13.39 5.18
C LYS A 26 -8.57 12.82 6.26
N ASN A 27 -8.62 13.43 7.45
CA ASN A 27 -7.93 12.90 8.64
C ASN A 27 -8.74 11.74 9.26
N ILE A 28 -8.96 10.71 8.46
CA ILE A 28 -9.66 9.48 8.80
C ILE A 28 -8.72 8.33 8.45
N PHE A 29 -8.73 7.27 9.24
CA PHE A 29 -8.12 6.00 8.85
C PHE A 29 -9.02 4.82 9.19
N ALA A 30 -8.82 3.73 8.47
CA ALA A 30 -9.45 2.44 8.73
C ALA A 30 -8.40 1.46 9.24
N SER A 31 -8.81 0.59 10.16
CA SER A 31 -8.03 -0.53 10.68
C SER A 31 -8.77 -1.84 10.51
N SER A 32 -8.03 -2.93 10.27
CA SER A 32 -8.59 -4.28 10.17
C SER A 32 -7.62 -5.34 10.70
N GLY A 33 -8.17 -6.51 11.06
CA GLY A 33 -7.38 -7.54 11.69
C GLY A 33 -7.99 -8.94 11.63
N SER A 34 -7.41 -9.84 12.44
CA SER A 34 -7.83 -11.23 12.55
C SER A 34 -9.21 -11.41 13.21
N ASP A 35 -9.70 -10.39 13.89
CA ASP A 35 -11.04 -10.36 14.49
C ASP A 35 -12.17 -10.14 13.46
N ALA A 36 -11.84 -10.04 12.18
CA ALA A 36 -12.77 -9.81 11.08
C ALA A 36 -13.58 -8.49 11.24
N ARG A 37 -13.01 -7.47 11.88
CA ARG A 37 -13.61 -6.15 12.05
C ARG A 37 -12.90 -5.13 11.20
N ILE A 38 -13.67 -4.11 10.77
CA ILE A 38 -13.16 -2.87 10.21
C ILE A 38 -13.59 -1.76 11.15
N ILE A 39 -12.64 -1.01 11.68
CA ILE A 39 -12.89 0.12 12.57
C ILE A 39 -12.43 1.40 11.89
N ILE A 40 -13.28 2.41 11.94
CA ILE A 40 -13.03 3.72 11.38
C ILE A 40 -12.69 4.71 12.49
N TRP A 41 -11.65 5.47 12.27
CA TRP A 41 -11.10 6.45 13.18
C TRP A 41 -11.06 7.81 12.52
N GLU A 42 -11.47 8.85 13.25
CA GLU A 42 -11.45 10.22 12.78
C GLU A 42 -10.68 11.12 13.76
N TYR A 43 -9.91 12.06 13.23
CA TYR A 43 -9.19 13.03 14.04
C TYR A 43 -10.15 14.02 14.68
N ASN A 44 -10.21 14.02 16.02
CA ASN A 44 -10.96 14.96 16.81
C ASN A 44 -10.07 16.15 17.21
N LYS A 45 -10.45 17.36 16.78
CA LYS A 45 -9.70 18.58 17.05
C LYS A 45 -9.69 18.97 18.53
N GLU A 46 -10.76 18.65 19.27
CA GLU A 46 -10.91 18.98 20.69
C GLU A 46 -9.89 18.23 21.54
N ASN A 47 -9.74 16.94 21.27
CA ASN A 47 -8.79 16.08 21.99
C ASN A 47 -7.40 16.07 21.35
N SER A 48 -7.25 16.67 20.17
CA SER A 48 -6.02 16.63 19.35
C SER A 48 -5.55 15.19 19.05
N ASP A 49 -6.48 14.23 18.94
CA ASP A 49 -6.21 12.82 18.75
C ASP A 49 -7.29 12.15 17.90
N TYR A 50 -7.08 10.88 17.52
CA TYR A 50 -8.07 10.10 16.79
C TYR A 50 -9.06 9.45 17.76
N THR A 51 -10.31 9.41 17.35
CA THR A 51 -11.39 8.72 18.05
C THR A 51 -12.08 7.74 17.13
N LYS A 52 -12.52 6.62 17.69
CA LYS A 52 -13.32 5.65 16.96
C LYS A 52 -14.69 6.24 16.67
N ILE A 53 -15.05 6.33 15.40
CA ILE A 53 -16.37 6.82 14.97
C ILE A 53 -17.32 5.71 14.56
N SER A 54 -16.80 4.59 14.05
CA SER A 54 -17.64 3.47 13.61
C SER A 54 -16.88 2.14 13.69
N THR A 55 -17.64 1.07 13.88
CA THR A 55 -17.26 -0.29 13.48
C THR A 55 -18.20 -0.67 12.33
N LEU A 56 -17.64 -1.00 11.17
CA LEU A 56 -18.46 -1.29 9.99
C LEU A 56 -19.23 -2.60 10.18
N GLU A 57 -20.32 -2.75 9.43
CA GLU A 57 -21.10 -3.98 9.40
C GLU A 57 -20.21 -5.20 9.16
N LYS A 58 -20.37 -6.22 10.00
CA LYS A 58 -19.54 -7.43 9.93
C LYS A 58 -20.00 -8.35 8.82
N ILE A 59 -19.42 -8.20 7.63
CA ILE A 59 -19.66 -9.07 6.46
C ILE A 59 -18.73 -10.29 6.52
N HIS A 60 -17.45 -10.06 6.89
CA HIS A 60 -16.42 -11.09 6.88
C HIS A 60 -16.49 -12.05 8.07
N ARG A 61 -16.12 -13.32 7.81
CA ARG A 61 -16.10 -14.41 8.81
C ARG A 61 -14.68 -14.81 9.22
N SER A 62 -13.66 -14.24 8.56
CA SER A 62 -12.25 -14.54 8.79
C SER A 62 -11.41 -13.27 8.76
N THR A 63 -10.10 -13.40 8.97
CA THR A 63 -9.13 -12.30 8.96
C THR A 63 -9.32 -11.37 7.78
N ILE A 64 -9.43 -10.07 8.03
CA ILE A 64 -9.35 -9.04 7.01
C ILE A 64 -7.90 -8.60 6.92
N ARG A 65 -7.25 -9.02 5.82
CA ARG A 65 -5.80 -8.88 5.66
C ARG A 65 -5.39 -7.54 5.04
N SER A 66 -6.23 -6.94 4.22
CA SER A 66 -5.91 -5.72 3.47
C SER A 66 -7.13 -4.83 3.34
N LEU A 67 -6.89 -3.53 3.39
CA LEU A 67 -7.84 -2.46 3.11
C LEU A 67 -7.25 -1.56 2.03
N ASP A 68 -8.08 -0.99 1.18
CA ASP A 68 -7.68 0.12 0.32
C ASP A 68 -8.84 1.08 0.07
N TRP A 69 -8.54 2.39 0.02
CA TRP A 69 -9.48 3.42 -0.37
C TRP A 69 -9.36 3.69 -1.86
N ASP A 70 -10.48 3.96 -2.51
CA ASP A 70 -10.42 4.56 -3.84
C ASP A 70 -9.81 5.97 -3.77
N ASN A 71 -9.33 6.49 -4.88
CA ASN A 71 -8.62 7.77 -4.91
C ASN A 71 -9.50 8.98 -4.49
N THR A 72 -10.81 8.87 -4.61
CA THR A 72 -11.76 9.90 -4.14
C THR A 72 -12.03 9.81 -2.64
N GLY A 73 -11.78 8.67 -2.02
CA GLY A 73 -12.12 8.34 -0.64
C GLY A 73 -13.61 8.04 -0.43
N GLN A 74 -14.37 7.82 -1.50
CA GLN A 74 -15.77 7.44 -1.40
C GLN A 74 -15.95 5.96 -1.09
N TYR A 75 -15.03 5.10 -1.53
CA TYR A 75 -15.13 3.67 -1.36
C TYR A 75 -13.95 3.13 -0.57
N LEU A 76 -14.27 2.22 0.35
CA LEU A 76 -13.30 1.40 1.08
C LEU A 76 -13.54 -0.06 0.71
N SER A 77 -12.51 -0.73 0.20
CA SER A 77 -12.51 -2.17 -0.03
C SER A 77 -11.74 -2.91 1.07
N ALA A 78 -12.19 -4.12 1.39
CA ALA A 78 -11.57 -4.98 2.40
C ALA A 78 -11.43 -6.41 1.88
N ALA A 79 -10.21 -6.93 1.87
CA ALA A 79 -9.87 -8.27 1.42
C ALA A 79 -9.73 -9.23 2.59
N SER A 80 -10.41 -10.38 2.53
CA SER A 80 -10.47 -11.32 3.64
C SER A 80 -10.04 -12.75 3.27
N PHE A 81 -9.61 -13.49 4.30
CA PHE A 81 -9.30 -14.91 4.20
C PHE A 81 -10.56 -15.80 4.01
N ASP A 82 -11.76 -15.21 4.05
CA ASP A 82 -13.00 -15.92 3.67
C ASP A 82 -13.29 -15.91 2.17
N ASN A 83 -12.29 -15.58 1.34
CA ASN A 83 -12.29 -15.56 -0.12
C ASN A 83 -13.09 -14.40 -0.74
N ASN A 84 -13.47 -13.41 0.04
CA ASN A 84 -14.33 -12.32 -0.40
C ASN A 84 -13.64 -10.96 -0.25
N ILE A 85 -14.13 -9.99 -1.04
CA ILE A 85 -13.84 -8.58 -0.89
C ILE A 85 -15.14 -7.85 -0.59
N SER A 86 -15.23 -7.16 0.53
CA SER A 86 -16.37 -6.27 0.81
C SER A 86 -16.08 -4.84 0.42
N ILE A 87 -17.08 -4.16 -0.11
CA ILE A 87 -17.03 -2.76 -0.53
C ILE A 87 -18.00 -1.96 0.34
N TYR A 88 -17.49 -0.85 0.88
CA TYR A 88 -18.25 0.10 1.68
C TYR A 88 -18.18 1.48 1.04
N LYS A 89 -19.31 2.20 1.05
CA LYS A 89 -19.40 3.58 0.58
C LYS A 89 -19.46 4.54 1.75
N MET A 90 -18.60 5.54 1.73
CA MET A 90 -18.62 6.65 2.68
C MET A 90 -19.47 7.78 2.13
N THR A 91 -20.39 8.28 2.94
CA THR A 91 -21.18 9.49 2.67
C THR A 91 -21.01 10.49 3.80
N THR A 92 -21.00 11.77 3.46
CA THR A 92 -20.90 12.85 4.45
C THR A 92 -22.20 13.63 4.48
N LEU A 93 -22.92 13.53 5.59
CA LEU A 93 -24.16 14.26 5.85
C LEU A 93 -24.02 15.10 7.12
N ASN A 94 -24.34 16.39 7.05
CA ASN A 94 -24.28 17.31 8.20
C ASN A 94 -22.93 17.26 8.95
N ASN A 95 -21.82 17.18 8.23
CA ASN A 95 -20.45 17.02 8.76
C ASN A 95 -20.20 15.69 9.49
N ALA A 96 -21.10 14.73 9.46
CA ALA A 96 -20.88 13.39 9.97
C ALA A 96 -20.56 12.42 8.81
N ASN A 97 -19.52 11.61 8.95
CA ASN A 97 -19.17 10.58 8.00
C ASN A 97 -19.88 9.27 8.38
N THR A 98 -20.66 8.74 7.43
CA THR A 98 -21.38 7.48 7.57
C THR A 98 -20.89 6.48 6.54
N PHE A 99 -21.02 5.20 6.83
CA PHE A 99 -20.54 4.11 5.99
C PHE A 99 -21.68 3.12 5.76
N SER A 100 -21.90 2.75 4.51
CA SER A 100 -22.87 1.73 4.13
C SER A 100 -22.19 0.62 3.35
N PHE A 101 -22.60 -0.61 3.60
CA PHE A 101 -22.19 -1.76 2.78
C PHE A 101 -22.79 -1.61 1.38
N VAL A 102 -21.97 -1.87 0.35
CA VAL A 102 -22.38 -1.80 -1.07
C VAL A 102 -22.51 -3.21 -1.62
N GLU A 103 -21.41 -3.98 -1.60
CA GLU A 103 -21.35 -5.27 -2.25
C GLU A 103 -20.27 -6.18 -1.68
N ASN A 104 -20.43 -7.49 -1.91
CA ASN A 104 -19.48 -8.53 -1.58
C ASN A 104 -19.05 -9.27 -2.86
N LEU A 105 -17.78 -9.13 -3.23
CA LEU A 105 -17.21 -9.74 -4.42
C LEU A 105 -16.64 -11.10 -4.04
N GLU A 106 -17.20 -12.17 -4.61
CA GLU A 106 -16.82 -13.56 -4.32
C GLU A 106 -15.85 -14.11 -5.36
N THR A 107 -14.65 -14.48 -4.93
CA THR A 107 -13.65 -15.07 -5.83
C THR A 107 -13.79 -16.59 -5.97
N ASN A 108 -14.43 -17.25 -5.03
CA ASN A 108 -14.58 -18.72 -4.96
C ASN A 108 -13.25 -19.50 -5.07
N ASP A 109 -12.14 -18.90 -4.60
CA ASP A 109 -10.80 -19.49 -4.75
C ASP A 109 -10.16 -19.86 -3.41
N SER A 110 -9.51 -18.91 -2.77
CA SER A 110 -8.79 -19.08 -1.51
C SER A 110 -8.65 -17.72 -0.80
N GLU A 111 -7.98 -17.72 0.33
CA GLU A 111 -7.75 -16.50 1.12
C GLU A 111 -7.27 -15.35 0.27
N ILE A 112 -7.97 -14.22 0.30
CA ILE A 112 -7.54 -12.98 -0.37
C ILE A 112 -6.58 -12.24 0.55
N LYS A 113 -5.41 -11.88 0.00
CA LYS A 113 -4.28 -11.33 0.76
C LYS A 113 -4.14 -9.83 0.62
N SER A 114 -4.50 -9.28 -0.53
CA SER A 114 -4.35 -7.85 -0.80
C SER A 114 -5.43 -7.38 -1.75
N VAL A 115 -5.80 -6.10 -1.63
CA VAL A 115 -6.70 -5.38 -2.53
C VAL A 115 -6.10 -4.02 -2.86
N SER A 116 -6.30 -3.53 -4.08
CA SER A 116 -5.89 -2.20 -4.52
C SER A 116 -6.87 -1.62 -5.52
N TRP A 117 -7.18 -0.32 -5.37
CA TRP A 117 -7.93 0.45 -6.35
C TRP A 117 -7.01 1.06 -7.41
N SER A 118 -7.47 1.13 -8.65
CA SER A 118 -6.82 1.89 -9.72
C SER A 118 -6.91 3.40 -9.47
N ILE A 119 -6.04 4.16 -10.13
CA ILE A 119 -6.00 5.63 -9.94
C ILE A 119 -7.31 6.30 -10.34
N ASN A 120 -8.00 5.79 -11.35
CA ASN A 120 -9.29 6.30 -11.81
C ASN A 120 -10.48 5.83 -10.96
N GLY A 121 -10.26 4.89 -10.01
CA GLY A 121 -11.29 4.34 -9.15
C GLY A 121 -12.32 3.44 -9.87
N ASN A 122 -12.00 2.98 -11.09
CA ASN A 122 -12.88 2.12 -11.87
C ASN A 122 -12.51 0.64 -11.76
N LEU A 123 -11.26 0.32 -11.38
CA LEU A 123 -10.80 -1.05 -11.24
C LEU A 123 -10.42 -1.36 -9.79
N ILE A 124 -10.66 -2.60 -9.39
CA ILE A 124 -10.18 -3.17 -8.15
C ILE A 124 -9.38 -4.43 -8.51
N ALA A 125 -8.12 -4.49 -8.11
CA ALA A 125 -7.33 -5.71 -8.17
C ALA A 125 -7.30 -6.39 -6.80
N CYS A 126 -7.42 -7.70 -6.77
CA CYS A 126 -7.17 -8.49 -5.57
C CYS A 126 -6.37 -9.75 -5.89
N CYS A 127 -5.69 -10.29 -4.87
CA CYS A 127 -4.84 -11.47 -5.04
C CYS A 127 -5.04 -12.50 -3.94
N SER A 128 -4.74 -13.76 -4.28
CA SER A 128 -4.99 -14.89 -3.39
C SER A 128 -3.76 -15.71 -3.00
N ARG A 129 -3.97 -16.58 -2.02
CA ARG A 129 -2.99 -17.58 -1.58
C ARG A 129 -2.61 -18.59 -2.68
N LYS A 130 -3.49 -18.87 -3.62
CA LYS A 130 -3.20 -19.82 -4.72
C LYS A 130 -2.40 -19.20 -5.86
N GLY A 131 -2.18 -17.89 -5.84
CA GLY A 131 -1.38 -17.21 -6.86
C GLY A 131 -2.21 -16.59 -7.97
N ASN A 132 -3.51 -16.47 -7.80
CA ASN A 132 -4.41 -15.84 -8.76
C ASN A 132 -4.61 -14.36 -8.46
N ILE A 133 -4.85 -13.56 -9.50
CA ILE A 133 -5.30 -12.18 -9.44
C ILE A 133 -6.67 -12.09 -10.11
N TRP A 134 -7.57 -11.31 -9.51
CA TRP A 134 -8.85 -10.89 -10.10
C TRP A 134 -8.83 -9.38 -10.28
N ILE A 135 -9.37 -8.95 -11.40
CA ILE A 135 -9.65 -7.55 -11.69
C ILE A 135 -11.16 -7.39 -11.78
N TRP A 136 -11.68 -6.50 -10.96
CA TRP A 136 -13.09 -6.12 -10.94
C TRP A 136 -13.25 -4.73 -11.52
N GLU A 137 -14.25 -4.55 -12.36
CA GLU A 137 -14.59 -3.25 -12.94
C GLU A 137 -15.86 -2.71 -12.29
N LYS A 138 -15.78 -1.45 -11.83
CA LYS A 138 -16.93 -0.74 -11.30
C LYS A 138 -17.68 -0.06 -12.43
N ASP A 139 -18.96 -0.33 -12.56
CA ASP A 139 -19.84 0.26 -13.53
C ASP A 139 -21.16 0.68 -12.86
N LEU A 140 -22.09 1.17 -13.64
CA LEU A 140 -23.46 1.42 -13.22
C LEU A 140 -24.39 0.46 -13.94
N ASP A 141 -25.30 -0.16 -13.18
CA ASP A 141 -26.35 -1.00 -13.77
C ASP A 141 -27.36 -0.13 -14.56
N ASP A 142 -28.31 -0.78 -15.23
CA ASP A 142 -29.36 -0.12 -16.04
C ASP A 142 -30.24 0.86 -15.22
N PHE A 143 -30.18 0.81 -13.90
CA PHE A 143 -30.91 1.66 -12.96
C PHE A 143 -30.04 2.75 -12.32
N GLY A 144 -28.75 2.83 -12.70
CA GLY A 144 -27.77 3.78 -12.17
C GLY A 144 -27.27 3.43 -10.78
N LYS A 145 -27.42 2.16 -10.35
CA LYS A 145 -26.80 1.63 -9.13
C LYS A 145 -25.40 1.13 -9.46
N GLU A 146 -24.47 1.32 -8.51
CA GLU A 146 -23.12 0.77 -8.62
C GLU A 146 -23.16 -0.75 -8.67
N ASP A 147 -22.43 -1.31 -9.64
CA ASP A 147 -22.23 -2.74 -9.86
C ASP A 147 -20.74 -3.03 -10.05
N PHE A 148 -20.31 -4.23 -9.65
CA PHE A 148 -18.91 -4.63 -9.74
C PHE A 148 -18.82 -5.98 -10.44
N THR A 149 -18.33 -5.98 -11.68
CA THR A 149 -18.22 -7.18 -12.50
C THR A 149 -16.78 -7.67 -12.57
N CYS A 150 -16.58 -8.99 -12.59
CA CYS A 150 -15.25 -9.57 -12.78
C CYS A 150 -14.84 -9.39 -14.25
N LYS A 151 -13.86 -8.51 -14.49
CA LYS A 151 -13.33 -8.23 -15.82
C LYS A 151 -12.28 -9.25 -16.26
N SER A 152 -11.40 -9.66 -15.33
CA SER A 152 -10.29 -10.58 -15.65
C SER A 152 -9.91 -11.42 -14.44
N THR A 153 -9.45 -12.63 -14.68
CA THR A 153 -8.85 -13.51 -13.68
C THR A 153 -7.73 -14.34 -14.32
N PHE A 154 -6.56 -14.39 -13.68
CA PHE A 154 -5.41 -15.11 -14.21
C PHE A 154 -4.49 -15.64 -13.11
N GLU A 155 -3.78 -16.74 -13.41
CA GLU A 155 -2.71 -17.26 -12.56
C GLU A 155 -1.46 -16.36 -12.72
N ALA A 156 -1.18 -15.59 -11.68
CA ALA A 156 -0.11 -14.59 -11.70
C ALA A 156 1.21 -15.13 -11.14
N HIS A 157 1.19 -15.85 -10.03
CA HIS A 157 2.38 -16.34 -9.33
C HIS A 157 2.30 -17.82 -9.01
N LYS A 158 3.46 -18.44 -8.79
CA LYS A 158 3.53 -19.82 -8.28
C LYS A 158 3.40 -19.82 -6.74
N GLY A 159 2.17 -19.65 -6.26
CA GLY A 159 1.84 -19.66 -4.83
C GLY A 159 1.40 -18.29 -4.29
N ASP A 160 1.45 -18.13 -2.99
CA ASP A 160 0.82 -17.06 -2.21
C ASP A 160 1.31 -15.66 -2.64
N ILE A 161 0.41 -14.85 -3.20
CA ILE A 161 0.66 -13.43 -3.50
C ILE A 161 0.39 -12.63 -2.23
N LYS A 162 1.35 -11.82 -1.81
CA LYS A 162 1.25 -11.03 -0.57
C LYS A 162 0.73 -9.62 -0.80
N SER A 163 1.06 -9.03 -1.94
CA SER A 163 0.66 -7.67 -2.26
C SER A 163 0.35 -7.50 -3.75
N VAL A 164 -0.73 -6.79 -4.04
CA VAL A 164 -1.01 -6.17 -5.33
C VAL A 164 -1.16 -4.67 -5.13
N LYS A 165 -0.69 -3.89 -6.11
CA LYS A 165 -0.76 -2.43 -6.06
C LYS A 165 -0.83 -1.85 -7.46
N PHE A 166 -1.85 -1.04 -7.74
CA PHE A 166 -1.85 -0.21 -8.93
C PHE A 166 -0.83 0.92 -8.82
N CYS A 167 -0.18 1.22 -9.91
CA CYS A 167 0.69 2.39 -10.01
C CYS A 167 -0.14 3.67 -9.83
N PRO A 168 0.29 4.64 -9.00
CA PRO A 168 -0.48 5.86 -8.79
C PRO A 168 -0.44 6.85 -9.97
N LYS A 169 0.17 6.47 -11.08
CA LYS A 169 0.26 7.28 -12.30
C LYS A 169 -0.69 6.77 -13.40
N ASP A 170 -0.87 5.47 -13.46
CA ASP A 170 -1.65 4.77 -14.49
C ASP A 170 -2.25 3.48 -13.91
N ASP A 171 -2.96 2.72 -14.73
CA ASP A 171 -3.62 1.48 -14.31
C ASP A 171 -2.69 0.25 -14.44
N THR A 172 -1.37 0.43 -14.50
CA THR A 172 -0.40 -0.68 -14.46
C THR A 172 -0.40 -1.32 -13.08
N LEU A 173 -0.52 -2.64 -13.03
CA LEU A 173 -0.61 -3.41 -11.80
C LEU A 173 0.73 -4.07 -11.46
N PHE A 174 1.13 -3.98 -10.20
CA PHE A 174 2.27 -4.67 -9.63
C PHE A 174 1.81 -5.74 -8.65
N SER A 175 2.44 -6.91 -8.68
CA SER A 175 2.19 -7.99 -7.74
C SER A 175 3.49 -8.59 -7.23
N CYS A 176 3.47 -9.09 -5.99
CA CYS A 176 4.61 -9.77 -5.40
C CYS A 176 4.18 -10.81 -4.35
N GLY A 177 5.03 -11.79 -4.07
CA GLY A 177 4.65 -12.82 -3.12
C GLY A 177 5.73 -13.84 -2.78
N PHE A 178 5.28 -15.05 -2.50
CA PHE A 178 6.08 -16.17 -2.01
C PHE A 178 7.13 -16.67 -3.01
N ASP A 179 6.87 -16.52 -4.29
CA ASP A 179 7.80 -16.93 -5.36
C ASP A 179 8.98 -15.96 -5.56
N GLU A 180 9.15 -14.99 -4.63
CA GLU A 180 10.27 -14.04 -4.57
C GLU A 180 10.33 -13.07 -5.76
N LYS A 181 9.26 -13.00 -6.54
CA LYS A 181 9.18 -12.20 -7.76
C LYS A 181 8.30 -10.98 -7.57
N ILE A 182 8.66 -9.92 -8.29
CA ILE A 182 7.76 -8.80 -8.59
C ILE A 182 7.34 -8.97 -10.04
N LYS A 183 6.05 -8.94 -10.30
CA LYS A 183 5.50 -9.01 -11.65
C LYS A 183 4.69 -7.77 -11.95
N ILE A 184 4.76 -7.34 -13.20
CA ILE A 184 4.16 -6.11 -13.68
C ILE A 184 3.23 -6.46 -14.82
N TRP A 185 2.00 -5.98 -14.74
CA TRP A 185 0.89 -6.31 -15.61
C TRP A 185 0.30 -5.03 -16.17
N ASP A 186 -0.03 -5.04 -17.46
CA ASP A 186 -0.68 -3.92 -18.10
C ASP A 186 -1.87 -4.42 -18.93
N PHE A 187 -2.85 -3.55 -19.14
CA PHE A 187 -4.04 -3.90 -19.91
C PHE A 187 -3.77 -3.84 -21.40
N ASP A 188 -3.88 -4.98 -22.09
CA ASP A 188 -3.75 -5.09 -23.55
C ASP A 188 -5.13 -4.92 -24.19
N TYR A 189 -5.40 -3.74 -24.73
CA TYR A 189 -6.67 -3.42 -25.40
C TYR A 189 -6.97 -4.32 -26.61
N THR A 190 -5.97 -5.00 -27.17
CA THR A 190 -6.19 -5.91 -28.31
C THR A 190 -6.68 -7.28 -27.86
N LYS A 191 -6.36 -7.68 -26.64
CA LYS A 191 -6.76 -8.95 -26.03
C LYS A 191 -7.91 -8.78 -25.04
N ASP A 192 -8.24 -7.52 -24.70
CA ASP A 192 -9.19 -7.15 -23.65
C ASP A 192 -8.86 -7.83 -22.30
N ASP A 193 -7.57 -7.91 -21.96
CA ASP A 193 -7.11 -8.61 -20.77
C ASP A 193 -5.78 -8.04 -20.25
N PHE A 194 -5.44 -8.35 -18.99
CA PHE A 194 -4.16 -8.02 -18.39
C PHE A 194 -3.07 -9.00 -18.85
N VAL A 195 -1.94 -8.46 -19.30
CA VAL A 195 -0.79 -9.24 -19.76
C VAL A 195 0.44 -8.94 -18.92
N LEU A 196 1.26 -9.97 -18.71
CA LEU A 196 2.56 -9.82 -18.06
C LEU A 196 3.52 -9.06 -18.96
N ILE A 197 4.03 -7.92 -18.49
CA ILE A 197 5.02 -7.10 -19.21
C ILE A 197 6.43 -7.24 -18.66
N ASN A 198 6.60 -7.47 -17.35
CA ASN A 198 7.92 -7.65 -16.76
C ASN A 198 7.90 -8.55 -15.53
N THR A 199 9.06 -9.17 -15.25
CA THR A 199 9.29 -9.96 -14.03
C THR A 199 10.67 -9.63 -13.46
N ILE A 200 10.72 -9.24 -12.19
CA ILE A 200 11.93 -8.90 -11.46
C ILE A 200 12.18 -9.98 -10.41
N ASN A 201 13.43 -10.46 -10.33
CA ASN A 201 13.85 -11.52 -9.42
C ASN A 201 15.17 -11.11 -8.73
N GLU A 202 15.07 -10.34 -7.63
CA GLU A 202 16.22 -9.76 -6.91
C GLU A 202 16.15 -9.94 -5.39
N HIS A 203 14.99 -10.32 -4.87
CA HIS A 203 14.82 -10.76 -3.48
C HIS A 203 15.14 -12.26 -3.34
N ASN A 204 15.56 -12.65 -2.15
CA ASN A 204 15.83 -14.05 -1.78
C ASN A 204 14.89 -14.51 -0.66
N GLY A 205 13.63 -14.16 -0.76
CA GLY A 205 12.58 -14.51 0.18
C GLY A 205 11.27 -13.85 -0.18
N THR A 206 10.18 -14.28 0.46
CA THR A 206 8.83 -13.75 0.23
C THR A 206 8.82 -12.23 0.25
N ILE A 207 8.27 -11.61 -0.78
CA ILE A 207 8.08 -10.16 -0.83
C ILE A 207 6.71 -9.84 -0.26
N TRP A 208 6.67 -9.03 0.81
CA TRP A 208 5.44 -8.77 1.56
C TRP A 208 4.67 -7.54 1.12
N HIS A 209 5.36 -6.50 0.66
CA HIS A 209 4.72 -5.20 0.42
C HIS A 209 5.40 -4.44 -0.71
N ILE A 210 4.58 -3.67 -1.44
CA ILE A 210 4.99 -2.70 -2.47
C ILE A 210 4.45 -1.34 -2.05
N GLU A 211 5.32 -0.33 -1.99
CA GLU A 211 4.93 1.07 -1.74
C GLU A 211 5.48 1.96 -2.85
N PHE A 212 4.62 2.80 -3.43
CA PHE A 212 5.00 3.76 -4.47
C PHE A 212 5.23 5.16 -3.90
N ASN A 213 6.10 5.92 -4.58
CA ASN A 213 6.11 7.35 -4.43
C ASN A 213 4.90 7.97 -5.15
N LYS A 214 4.62 9.25 -4.88
CA LYS A 214 3.44 9.95 -5.40
C LYS A 214 3.39 9.97 -6.94
N ASN A 215 4.55 10.07 -7.58
CA ASN A 215 4.64 10.19 -9.04
C ASN A 215 4.62 8.83 -9.76
N GLY A 216 4.62 7.70 -9.04
CA GLY A 216 4.62 6.37 -9.64
C GLY A 216 5.88 6.00 -10.43
N ASN A 217 6.98 6.73 -10.27
CA ASN A 217 8.25 6.46 -10.96
C ASN A 217 9.31 5.82 -10.05
N ILE A 218 9.05 5.74 -8.76
CA ILE A 218 9.87 5.06 -7.77
C ILE A 218 8.95 4.17 -6.93
N PHE A 219 9.40 2.96 -6.64
CA PHE A 219 8.71 2.09 -5.69
C PHE A 219 9.70 1.35 -4.79
N PHE A 220 9.18 0.83 -3.70
CA PHE A 220 9.94 0.12 -2.67
C PHE A 220 9.32 -1.25 -2.43
N THR A 221 10.17 -2.23 -2.16
CA THR A 221 9.75 -3.57 -1.77
C THR A 221 10.47 -4.04 -0.51
N CYS A 222 9.76 -4.75 0.34
CA CYS A 222 10.31 -5.34 1.56
C CYS A 222 10.00 -6.84 1.64
N SER A 223 10.90 -7.61 2.29
CA SER A 223 10.92 -9.06 2.15
C SER A 223 11.33 -9.79 3.44
N ASP A 224 11.07 -11.12 3.43
CA ASP A 224 11.60 -12.10 4.36
C ASP A 224 13.13 -12.13 4.38
N ASP A 225 13.77 -11.77 3.26
CA ASP A 225 15.24 -11.68 3.17
C ASP A 225 15.83 -10.51 4.00
N LYS A 226 14.98 -9.79 4.75
CA LYS A 226 15.31 -8.67 5.64
C LYS A 226 15.89 -7.46 4.91
N SER A 227 15.65 -7.36 3.62
CA SER A 227 16.07 -6.24 2.80
C SER A 227 14.90 -5.31 2.44
N LEU A 228 15.26 -4.05 2.22
CA LEU A 228 14.44 -3.04 1.58
C LEU A 228 15.12 -2.66 0.28
N ILE A 229 14.40 -2.72 -0.84
CA ILE A 229 14.92 -2.33 -2.15
C ILE A 229 14.13 -1.14 -2.68
N MET A 230 14.84 -0.15 -3.19
CA MET A 230 14.33 1.00 -3.93
C MET A 230 14.53 0.77 -5.42
N TRP A 231 13.47 0.96 -6.19
CA TRP A 231 13.42 0.75 -7.63
C TRP A 231 13.08 2.05 -8.35
N GLY A 232 13.68 2.26 -9.49
CA GLY A 232 13.33 3.34 -10.42
C GLY A 232 12.70 2.77 -11.68
N ILE A 233 11.62 3.38 -12.15
CA ILE A 233 10.99 3.07 -13.42
C ILE A 233 11.56 4.02 -14.48
N GLY A 234 12.10 3.48 -15.56
CA GLY A 234 12.61 4.26 -16.69
C GLY A 234 11.51 5.07 -17.37
N ASN A 235 11.92 6.04 -18.18
CA ASN A 235 11.01 6.77 -19.06
C ASN A 235 11.19 6.26 -20.48
N LYS A 236 10.10 6.13 -21.24
CA LYS A 236 10.19 5.93 -22.69
C LYS A 236 10.77 7.19 -23.29
N ASN A 237 11.89 7.07 -24.01
CA ASN A 237 12.50 8.20 -24.71
C ASN A 237 11.54 8.72 -25.79
N GLU A 238 11.42 10.04 -25.85
CA GLU A 238 10.48 10.79 -26.71
C GLU A 238 10.90 10.79 -28.21
N GLU A 239 11.68 9.85 -28.70
CA GLU A 239 12.13 9.89 -30.11
C GLU A 239 11.00 9.83 -31.16
N ASN A 240 9.73 9.67 -30.74
CA ASN A 240 8.58 9.58 -31.65
C ASN A 240 7.36 10.47 -31.33
N ASN A 241 7.45 11.44 -30.42
CA ASN A 241 6.31 12.34 -30.16
C ASN A 241 6.45 13.68 -30.88
N CYS A 242 5.74 13.82 -32.00
CA CYS A 242 5.65 15.05 -32.81
C CYS A 242 4.67 16.10 -32.25
N GLU A 243 4.15 15.95 -31.03
CA GLU A 243 3.20 16.91 -30.43
C GLU A 243 3.58 17.22 -28.99
N GLY A 244 4.01 18.41 -28.78
CA GLY A 244 4.54 19.16 -27.63
C GLY A 244 3.93 19.00 -26.22
N ASN A 245 3.51 17.85 -25.79
CA ASN A 245 3.16 17.57 -24.40
C ASN A 245 4.23 16.68 -23.78
N ASN A 246 5.09 17.26 -22.95
CA ASN A 246 6.11 16.57 -22.14
C ASN A 246 5.49 15.72 -21.03
N GLU A 247 4.65 14.74 -21.34
CA GLU A 247 4.21 13.73 -20.38
C GLU A 247 5.25 12.59 -20.36
N TYR A 248 5.94 12.46 -19.24
CA TYR A 248 6.84 11.33 -18.97
C TYR A 248 6.03 10.02 -18.93
N ILE A 249 6.20 9.17 -19.94
CA ILE A 249 5.59 7.84 -19.99
C ILE A 249 6.54 6.85 -19.32
N ASN A 250 6.05 6.09 -18.33
CA ASN A 250 6.83 5.06 -17.67
C ASN A 250 7.21 3.93 -18.64
N ASP A 251 8.47 3.50 -18.58
CA ASP A 251 8.95 2.31 -19.28
C ASP A 251 9.08 1.13 -18.30
N TYR A 252 8.04 0.35 -18.19
CA TYR A 252 7.99 -0.80 -17.29
C TYR A 252 8.87 -1.99 -17.70
N ASN A 253 9.43 -1.97 -18.93
CA ASN A 253 10.47 -2.91 -19.33
C ASN A 253 11.84 -2.50 -18.80
N ASN A 254 12.03 -1.21 -18.46
CA ASN A 254 13.27 -0.65 -17.94
C ASN A 254 13.13 -0.28 -16.47
N ILE A 255 13.18 -1.27 -15.60
CA ILE A 255 13.15 -1.08 -14.15
C ILE A 255 14.53 -1.32 -13.58
N LEU A 256 15.04 -0.32 -12.86
CA LEU A 256 16.37 -0.31 -12.29
C LEU A 256 16.32 -0.49 -10.78
N LYS A 257 17.13 -1.40 -10.26
CA LYS A 257 17.43 -1.46 -8.85
C LYS A 257 18.34 -0.28 -8.48
N LEU A 258 17.79 0.70 -7.77
CA LEU A 258 18.52 1.91 -7.40
C LEU A 258 19.38 1.70 -6.17
N VAL A 259 18.78 1.18 -5.08
CA VAL A 259 19.47 0.93 -3.81
C VAL A 259 18.87 -0.30 -3.14
N LYS A 260 19.71 -1.09 -2.48
CA LYS A 260 19.30 -2.20 -1.58
C LYS A 260 19.95 -2.00 -0.21
N ILE A 261 19.16 -2.08 0.86
CA ILE A 261 19.68 -2.21 2.23
C ILE A 261 19.41 -3.64 2.68
N GLU A 262 20.46 -4.38 2.97
CA GLU A 262 20.40 -5.75 3.48
C GLU A 262 20.51 -5.78 5.00
N ASN A 263 19.94 -6.81 5.60
CA ASN A 263 19.97 -7.01 7.05
C ASN A 263 19.48 -5.80 7.86
N LEU A 264 18.51 -5.10 7.30
CA LEU A 264 17.92 -3.90 7.91
C LEU A 264 17.23 -4.24 9.24
N HIS A 265 16.58 -5.40 9.32
CA HIS A 265 15.91 -5.95 10.48
C HIS A 265 16.48 -7.35 10.83
N LEU A 266 16.17 -7.82 12.04
CA LEU A 266 16.57 -9.17 12.47
C LEU A 266 15.65 -10.27 11.93
N ARG A 267 14.41 -9.91 11.55
CA ARG A 267 13.35 -10.78 11.05
C ARG A 267 12.69 -10.18 9.81
N PRO A 268 11.74 -10.89 9.15
CA PRO A 268 11.00 -10.40 7.99
C PRO A 268 10.48 -8.98 8.12
N ILE A 269 10.57 -8.21 7.04
CA ILE A 269 9.99 -6.87 6.94
C ILE A 269 8.61 -7.00 6.29
N TYR A 270 7.56 -6.67 7.03
CA TYR A 270 6.18 -6.90 6.58
C TYR A 270 5.57 -5.73 5.83
N SER A 271 5.96 -4.50 6.16
CA SER A 271 5.41 -3.32 5.50
C SER A 271 6.42 -2.17 5.50
N CYS A 272 6.25 -1.28 4.55
CA CYS A 272 6.97 -0.01 4.50
C CYS A 272 6.00 1.12 4.12
N ALA A 273 6.32 2.34 4.54
CA ALA A 273 5.52 3.52 4.26
C ALA A 273 6.41 4.74 3.99
N LEU A 274 6.13 5.44 2.89
CA LEU A 274 6.90 6.60 2.46
C LEU A 274 6.35 7.89 3.13
N SER A 275 7.24 8.75 3.65
CA SER A 275 6.83 10.04 4.22
C SER A 275 6.18 10.95 3.16
N PHE A 276 5.36 11.89 3.60
CA PHE A 276 4.68 12.84 2.71
C PHE A 276 5.65 13.62 1.81
N ASN A 277 6.82 14.01 2.36
CA ASN A 277 7.87 14.73 1.62
C ASN A 277 8.82 13.82 0.85
N GLU A 278 8.57 12.49 0.85
CA GLU A 278 9.36 11.45 0.16
C GLU A 278 10.85 11.39 0.55
N LYS A 279 11.24 12.07 1.65
CA LYS A 279 12.63 12.06 2.15
C LYS A 279 12.93 10.89 3.07
N TYR A 280 11.91 10.22 3.59
CA TYR A 280 12.05 9.11 4.53
C TYR A 280 11.14 7.97 4.16
N ILE A 281 11.63 6.75 4.37
CA ILE A 281 10.80 5.55 4.34
C ILE A 281 10.90 4.86 5.70
N PHE A 282 9.76 4.43 6.19
CA PHE A 282 9.64 3.66 7.42
C PHE A 282 9.42 2.21 7.09
N THR A 283 9.98 1.31 7.90
CA THR A 283 9.80 -0.14 7.75
C THR A 283 9.34 -0.72 9.06
N CYS A 284 8.50 -1.75 9.02
CA CYS A 284 8.13 -2.51 10.20
C CYS A 284 8.36 -4.01 10.00
N SER A 285 8.62 -4.69 11.09
CA SER A 285 9.12 -6.07 11.05
C SER A 285 8.52 -6.95 12.15
N ASN A 286 8.60 -8.25 11.89
CA ASN A 286 8.35 -9.31 12.88
C ASN A 286 9.30 -9.23 14.08
N ASP A 287 10.38 -8.44 14.02
CA ASP A 287 11.28 -8.23 15.17
C ASP A 287 10.76 -7.20 16.19
N GLY A 288 9.54 -6.67 15.98
CA GLY A 288 8.90 -5.71 16.87
C GLY A 288 9.43 -4.28 16.75
N ASN A 289 10.21 -3.98 15.70
CA ASN A 289 10.86 -2.70 15.54
C ASN A 289 10.34 -1.92 14.32
N ILE A 290 10.55 -0.60 14.35
CA ILE A 290 10.35 0.30 13.20
C ILE A 290 11.69 0.92 12.82
N GLY A 291 12.09 0.76 11.55
CA GLY A 291 13.25 1.43 10.96
C GLY A 291 12.88 2.78 10.36
N ILE A 292 13.73 3.79 10.55
CA ILE A 292 13.64 5.10 9.91
C ILE A 292 14.81 5.25 8.95
N ILE A 293 14.52 5.28 7.66
CA ILE A 293 15.52 5.32 6.60
C ILE A 293 15.39 6.66 5.86
N LYS A 294 16.49 7.38 5.72
CA LYS A 294 16.57 8.60 4.91
C LYS A 294 16.89 8.24 3.47
N ILE A 295 16.13 8.84 2.55
CA ILE A 295 16.37 8.77 1.11
C ILE A 295 17.15 10.02 0.71
N ILE A 296 18.27 9.85 0.03
CA ILE A 296 19.14 10.90 -0.45
C ILE A 296 19.22 10.78 -1.97
N ILE A 297 18.87 11.86 -2.65
CA ILE A 297 18.93 11.97 -4.11
C ILE A 297 19.92 13.07 -4.42
N ASN A 298 21.06 12.73 -5.01
CA ASN A 298 22.08 13.68 -5.43
C ASN A 298 21.96 13.87 -6.94
N ASN A 299 21.90 15.12 -7.38
CA ASN A 299 22.01 15.49 -8.78
C ASN A 299 23.47 15.85 -9.03
N GLU A 300 24.21 15.05 -9.77
CA GLU A 300 25.55 15.38 -10.22
C GLU A 300 25.42 16.37 -11.38
N ASN A 301 25.68 17.65 -11.12
CA ASN A 301 25.85 18.68 -12.14
C ASN A 301 27.26 18.56 -12.71
N ASP A 302 27.52 17.63 -13.58
CA ASP A 302 28.74 17.63 -14.37
C ASP A 302 28.61 18.69 -15.48
N LYS A 303 29.43 19.75 -15.36
CA LYS A 303 29.44 20.91 -16.27
C LYS A 303 29.89 20.56 -17.71
N HIS A 304 30.19 19.30 -18.01
CA HIS A 304 30.75 18.85 -19.28
C HIS A 304 30.01 17.72 -20.02
N HIS A 305 28.93 17.17 -19.42
CA HIS A 305 28.06 16.21 -20.10
C HIS A 305 26.59 16.57 -19.87
N GLU A 306 25.78 16.53 -20.94
CA GLU A 306 24.33 16.82 -20.94
C GLU A 306 23.49 15.82 -20.12
N ASP A 307 24.08 14.75 -19.60
CA ASP A 307 23.40 13.73 -18.81
C ASP A 307 23.48 14.07 -17.31
N ASN A 308 22.41 14.68 -16.79
CA ASN A 308 22.18 14.85 -15.35
C ASN A 308 22.01 13.48 -14.69
N LYS A 309 23.08 12.81 -14.30
CA LYS A 309 23.03 11.52 -13.63
C LYS A 309 22.58 11.70 -12.18
N LYS A 310 21.42 11.13 -11.84
CA LYS A 310 20.94 11.07 -10.44
C LYS A 310 21.58 9.88 -9.76
N THR A 311 22.15 10.10 -8.56
CA THR A 311 22.57 9.02 -7.67
C THR A 311 21.63 8.95 -6.47
N TYR A 312 21.36 7.72 -6.04
CA TYR A 312 20.40 7.44 -4.97
C TYR A 312 21.12 6.71 -3.83
N GLU A 313 20.81 7.12 -2.61
CA GLU A 313 21.30 6.47 -1.40
C GLU A 313 20.15 6.31 -0.40
N MET A 314 20.14 5.21 0.33
CA MET A 314 19.26 4.99 1.49
C MET A 314 20.11 4.77 2.72
N LYS A 315 19.86 5.51 3.81
CA LYS A 315 20.61 5.42 5.06
C LYS A 315 19.69 5.18 6.24
N LEU A 316 19.93 4.09 6.98
CA LEU A 316 19.25 3.87 8.26
C LEU A 316 19.67 4.98 9.24
N ILE A 317 18.71 5.76 9.70
CA ILE A 317 18.92 6.84 10.65
C ILE A 317 18.72 6.34 12.08
N LYS A 318 17.65 5.56 12.29
CA LYS A 318 17.29 5.06 13.62
C LYS A 318 16.46 3.79 13.53
N MET A 319 16.68 2.90 14.49
CA MET A 319 15.83 1.75 14.75
C MET A 319 15.07 2.01 16.07
N ILE A 320 13.76 2.10 16.02
CA ILE A 320 12.90 2.20 17.20
C ILE A 320 12.57 0.78 17.63
N LYS A 321 13.01 0.41 18.82
CA LYS A 321 12.88 -0.96 19.32
C LYS A 321 11.62 -1.14 20.16
N ASN A 322 11.08 -2.38 20.11
CA ASN A 322 9.98 -2.82 20.97
C ASN A 322 8.75 -1.90 20.85
N VAL A 323 8.40 -1.52 19.62
CA VAL A 323 7.31 -0.59 19.33
C VAL A 323 5.97 -1.14 19.82
N HIS A 324 5.75 -2.43 19.72
CA HIS A 324 4.58 -3.19 20.18
C HIS A 324 4.96 -4.25 21.23
N ASP A 325 5.69 -3.83 22.29
CA ASP A 325 6.01 -4.65 23.47
C ASP A 325 6.58 -6.04 23.14
N GLN A 326 7.50 -6.12 22.17
CA GLN A 326 8.15 -7.33 21.60
C GLN A 326 7.26 -8.15 20.64
N TYR A 327 6.01 -7.79 20.43
CA TYR A 327 5.18 -8.39 19.40
C TYR A 327 5.55 -7.88 18.00
N SER A 328 5.19 -8.64 16.97
CA SER A 328 5.34 -8.23 15.57
C SER A 328 4.66 -6.90 15.29
N VAL A 329 5.29 -6.06 14.48
CA VAL A 329 4.63 -4.93 13.84
C VAL A 329 4.24 -5.35 12.44
N ASN A 330 2.94 -5.53 12.18
CA ASN A 330 2.44 -6.13 10.95
C ASN A 330 2.21 -5.10 9.84
N CYS A 331 1.85 -3.89 10.23
CA CYS A 331 1.55 -2.83 9.28
C CYS A 331 1.91 -1.45 9.82
N ILE A 332 2.28 -0.56 8.90
CA ILE A 332 2.47 0.86 9.14
C ILE A 332 1.82 1.67 8.02
N CYS A 333 1.36 2.86 8.36
CA CYS A 333 0.81 3.79 7.38
C CYS A 333 1.11 5.23 7.79
N ILE A 334 1.27 6.13 6.82
CA ILE A 334 1.55 7.54 7.05
C ILE A 334 0.36 8.39 6.62
N ASN A 335 0.02 9.39 7.43
CA ASN A 335 -0.95 10.39 7.08
C ASN A 335 -0.37 11.35 6.02
N LYS A 336 -0.80 11.19 4.76
CA LYS A 336 -0.39 12.05 3.64
C LYS A 336 -1.23 13.35 3.55
N ASN A 337 -2.25 13.53 4.42
CA ASN A 337 -3.19 14.66 4.36
C ASN A 337 -2.86 15.80 5.31
N SER A 338 -1.90 15.62 6.17
CA SER A 338 -1.54 16.63 7.16
C SER A 338 -0.04 16.87 7.17
N ASN A 339 0.37 18.13 7.32
CA ASN A 339 1.77 18.50 7.63
C ASN A 339 2.23 17.98 9.00
N LYS A 340 1.46 17.07 9.64
CA LYS A 340 1.69 16.62 11.01
C LYS A 340 2.72 15.51 11.12
N ASN A 341 3.18 14.94 9.98
CA ASN A 341 4.13 13.82 9.98
C ASN A 341 3.72 12.70 10.96
N GLU A 342 2.46 12.23 10.87
CA GLU A 342 1.93 11.18 11.74
C GLU A 342 2.07 9.82 11.05
N LEU A 343 2.69 8.89 11.76
CA LEU A 343 2.78 7.46 11.43
C LEU A 343 1.83 6.69 12.34
N ILE A 344 1.12 5.71 11.82
CA ILE A 344 0.37 4.74 12.61
C ILE A 344 0.96 3.34 12.42
N SER A 345 0.96 2.54 13.47
CA SER A 345 1.40 1.14 13.46
C SER A 345 0.38 0.23 14.12
N GLY A 346 0.30 -1.01 13.64
CA GLY A 346 -0.52 -2.08 14.20
C GLY A 346 0.24 -3.39 14.23
N GLY A 347 -0.02 -4.21 15.23
CA GLY A 347 0.72 -5.43 15.45
C GLY A 347 -0.06 -6.56 16.10
N ASP A 348 0.67 -7.60 16.51
CA ASP A 348 0.11 -8.79 17.17
C ASP A 348 -0.34 -8.53 18.62
N ASP A 349 0.02 -7.38 19.19
CA ASP A 349 -0.47 -6.93 20.51
C ASP A 349 -1.90 -6.37 20.45
N CYS A 350 -2.56 -6.44 19.29
CA CYS A 350 -3.90 -5.92 19.04
C CYS A 350 -4.03 -4.39 19.24
N ASN A 351 -2.92 -3.67 19.32
CA ASN A 351 -2.89 -2.23 19.54
C ASN A 351 -2.65 -1.46 18.26
N ILE A 352 -3.30 -0.29 18.17
CA ILE A 352 -2.96 0.75 17.22
C ILE A 352 -2.16 1.81 17.98
N LYS A 353 -0.97 2.15 17.48
CA LYS A 353 -0.13 3.20 18.06
C LYS A 353 0.08 4.32 17.04
N ILE A 354 -0.09 5.56 17.51
CA ILE A 354 0.13 6.77 16.70
C ILE A 354 1.43 7.42 17.14
N TRP A 355 2.25 7.75 16.15
CA TRP A 355 3.58 8.30 16.34
C TRP A 355 3.67 9.65 15.65
N LYS A 356 4.28 10.61 16.31
CA LYS A 356 4.72 11.87 15.69
C LYS A 356 6.18 11.74 15.26
N PHE A 357 6.42 11.99 13.98
CA PHE A 357 7.76 12.03 13.43
C PHE A 357 8.28 13.47 13.45
N GLU A 358 9.44 13.69 14.08
CA GLU A 358 10.10 15.00 14.16
C GLU A 358 11.45 14.94 13.45
N GLU A 359 11.58 15.77 12.43
CA GLU A 359 12.86 16.06 11.80
C GLU A 359 13.61 17.03 12.71
N ASN A 360 14.70 16.59 13.38
CA ASN A 360 15.59 17.53 14.02
C ASN A 360 16.38 18.24 12.90
N GLU A 361 16.36 19.55 12.91
CA GLU A 361 17.16 20.40 12.03
C GLU A 361 18.66 20.07 12.09
#